data_913babaef551229581995752747e4940
#
_entry.id   913babaef551229581995752747e4940
#
_cell.length_a   1.000
_cell.length_b   1.000
_cell.length_c   1.000
_cell.angle_alpha   90.00
_cell.angle_beta   90.00
_cell.angle_gamma   90.00
#
_symmetry.space_group_name_H-M   'P 1'
#
loop_
_entity.id
_entity.type
_entity.pdbx_description
1 polymer ?
#
loop_
_entity_poly.entity_id
_entity_poly.type
_entity_poly.pdbx_seq_one_letter_code
_entity_poly.pdbx_strand_id
1 'polypeptide(L)'
;IFQMNLDCACSGMDQRKVHMLAREAAPKLGLPPPVCLHNPLLPSLQITEANGSFDDNTNINASIKHKMSKSVGKGALWINDTSQEIREKYRQAYCPQKVVTGNPVMDHAHMLVFPHYHQLDIQRSSKYGGNITYHSFEELAKAYGKGDLHPLDLKNGVSAAVTKLIQPVSDYFENKPENLQAMRRLQVTR
;
A
#
# COMPACT_ATOMS: atom_id res chain seq x y z
N ILE A 1 9.80 -18.01 -14.43
CA ILE A 1 9.74 -19.08 -13.43
C ILE A 1 10.57 -20.28 -13.91
N PHE A 2 10.18 -20.96 -14.99
CA PHE A 2 10.82 -22.20 -15.44
C PHE A 2 12.28 -22.02 -15.86
N GLN A 3 12.58 -20.98 -16.63
CA GLN A 3 13.94 -20.69 -17.10
C GLN A 3 14.93 -20.41 -15.93
N MET A 4 14.41 -19.92 -14.80
CA MET A 4 15.19 -19.66 -13.59
C MET A 4 15.14 -20.81 -12.58
N ASN A 5 14.43 -21.90 -12.90
CA ASN A 5 14.21 -23.06 -12.03
C ASN A 5 13.71 -22.68 -10.63
N LEU A 6 12.66 -21.85 -10.57
CA LEU A 6 12.09 -21.38 -9.31
C LEU A 6 11.00 -22.33 -8.79
N ASP A 7 11.14 -22.75 -7.55
CA ASP A 7 10.11 -23.54 -6.83
C ASP A 7 8.97 -22.66 -6.34
N CYS A 8 9.27 -21.39 -6.02
CA CYS A 8 8.31 -20.42 -5.50
C CYS A 8 8.44 -19.07 -6.22
N ALA A 9 7.30 -18.48 -6.57
CA ALA A 9 7.21 -17.15 -7.16
C ALA A 9 6.31 -16.25 -6.30
N CYS A 10 6.85 -15.10 -5.86
CA CYS A 10 6.13 -14.10 -5.10
C CYS A 10 5.83 -12.88 -5.97
N SER A 11 4.59 -12.37 -5.91
CA SER A 11 4.21 -11.16 -6.66
C SER A 11 2.96 -10.48 -6.08
N GLY A 12 2.59 -9.35 -6.65
CA GLY A 12 1.28 -8.76 -6.37
C GLY A 12 0.14 -9.59 -6.97
N MET A 13 -1.05 -9.44 -6.43
CA MET A 13 -2.27 -10.14 -6.87
C MET A 13 -2.60 -9.88 -8.36
N ASP A 14 -2.13 -8.78 -8.93
CA ASP A 14 -2.27 -8.47 -10.36
C ASP A 14 -1.52 -9.43 -11.29
N GLN A 15 -0.56 -10.20 -10.78
CA GLN A 15 0.18 -11.23 -11.53
C GLN A 15 -0.45 -12.62 -11.41
N ARG A 16 -1.54 -12.77 -10.68
CA ARG A 16 -2.16 -14.07 -10.40
C ARG A 16 -2.49 -14.87 -11.66
N LYS A 17 -3.07 -14.25 -12.69
CA LYS A 17 -3.43 -14.96 -13.93
C LYS A 17 -2.21 -15.56 -14.63
N VAL A 18 -1.12 -14.82 -14.70
CA VAL A 18 0.15 -15.30 -15.31
C VAL A 18 0.72 -16.47 -14.51
N HIS A 19 0.67 -16.40 -13.19
CA HIS A 19 1.12 -17.49 -12.33
C HIS A 19 0.23 -18.73 -12.43
N MET A 20 -1.09 -18.59 -12.56
CA MET A 20 -1.98 -19.72 -12.77
C MET A 20 -1.72 -20.38 -14.13
N LEU A 21 -1.51 -19.58 -15.18
CA LEU A 21 -1.11 -20.12 -16.49
C LEU A 21 0.22 -20.91 -16.41
N ALA A 22 1.19 -20.39 -15.66
CA ALA A 22 2.45 -21.12 -15.45
C ALA A 22 2.21 -22.48 -14.75
N ARG A 23 1.36 -22.54 -13.72
CA ARG A 23 1.00 -23.78 -13.03
C ARG A 23 0.30 -24.78 -13.95
N GLU A 24 -0.57 -24.33 -14.85
CA GLU A 24 -1.26 -25.16 -15.83
C GLU A 24 -0.33 -25.68 -16.95
N ALA A 25 0.66 -24.86 -17.33
CA ALA A 25 1.64 -25.23 -18.35
C ALA A 25 2.72 -26.19 -17.83
N ALA A 26 3.07 -26.14 -16.56
CA ALA A 26 4.15 -26.91 -15.95
C ALA A 26 4.05 -28.44 -16.23
N PRO A 27 2.91 -29.11 -16.00
CA PRO A 27 2.79 -30.54 -16.29
C PRO A 27 2.95 -30.85 -17.78
N LYS A 28 2.52 -29.94 -18.67
CA LYS A 28 2.65 -30.14 -20.13
C LYS A 28 4.10 -30.02 -20.59
N LEU A 29 4.94 -29.36 -19.80
CA LEU A 29 6.38 -29.19 -20.03
C LEU A 29 7.20 -30.25 -19.28
N GLY A 30 6.56 -31.19 -18.59
CA GLY A 30 7.25 -32.17 -17.74
C GLY A 30 7.91 -31.59 -16.51
N LEU A 31 7.44 -30.41 -16.03
CA LEU A 31 8.01 -29.66 -14.91
C LEU A 31 7.04 -29.68 -13.71
N PRO A 32 7.55 -29.56 -12.47
CA PRO A 32 6.69 -29.40 -11.30
C PRO A 32 5.99 -28.04 -11.33
N PRO A 33 4.70 -27.96 -10.92
CA PRO A 33 4.00 -26.69 -10.84
C PRO A 33 4.57 -25.84 -9.68
N PRO A 34 4.92 -24.56 -9.93
CA PRO A 34 5.51 -23.69 -8.92
C PRO A 34 4.51 -23.33 -7.81
N VAL A 35 5.02 -23.10 -6.61
CA VAL A 35 4.25 -22.42 -5.55
C VAL A 35 4.15 -20.93 -5.90
N CYS A 36 2.95 -20.36 -5.79
CA CYS A 36 2.72 -18.94 -6.10
C CYS A 36 2.14 -18.23 -4.89
N LEU A 37 2.90 -17.26 -4.36
CA LEU A 37 2.47 -16.39 -3.27
C LEU A 37 2.06 -15.03 -3.83
N HIS A 38 0.87 -14.55 -3.44
CA HIS A 38 0.36 -13.28 -3.90
C HIS A 38 0.11 -12.33 -2.75
N ASN A 39 0.77 -11.17 -2.80
CA ASN A 39 0.55 -10.10 -1.83
C ASN A 39 -0.63 -9.22 -2.27
N PRO A 40 -1.43 -8.69 -1.33
CA PRO A 40 -2.41 -7.66 -1.64
C PRO A 40 -1.73 -6.44 -2.25
N LEU A 41 -2.47 -5.70 -3.09
CA LEU A 41 -1.98 -4.49 -3.74
C LEU A 41 -2.27 -3.29 -2.84
N LEU A 42 -1.26 -2.46 -2.61
CA LEU A 42 -1.43 -1.23 -1.87
C LEU A 42 -2.21 -0.23 -2.74
N PRO A 43 -3.34 0.33 -2.27
CA PRO A 43 -4.12 1.26 -3.05
C PRO A 43 -3.44 2.63 -3.14
N SER A 44 -3.73 3.35 -4.23
CA SER A 44 -3.40 4.76 -4.38
C SER A 44 -4.17 5.60 -3.35
N LEU A 45 -3.54 6.62 -2.79
CA LEU A 45 -4.21 7.56 -1.87
C LEU A 45 -5.33 8.36 -2.55
N GLN A 46 -5.34 8.41 -3.87
CA GLN A 46 -6.41 9.03 -4.67
C GLN A 46 -7.17 7.94 -5.43
N ILE A 47 -8.49 8.11 -5.55
CA ILE A 47 -9.29 7.23 -6.40
C ILE A 47 -8.90 7.50 -7.85
N THR A 48 -8.44 6.46 -8.53
CA THR A 48 -8.17 6.47 -9.96
C THR A 48 -9.19 5.59 -10.66
N GLU A 49 -9.85 6.13 -11.67
CA GLU A 49 -10.71 5.33 -12.54
C GLU A 49 -9.83 4.57 -13.53
N ALA A 50 -9.54 3.31 -13.22
CA ALA A 50 -8.94 2.40 -14.18
C ALA A 50 -10.03 1.56 -14.84
N ASN A 51 -10.08 1.60 -16.17
CA ASN A 51 -10.99 0.79 -16.97
C ASN A 51 -10.42 -0.62 -17.19
N GLY A 52 -11.29 -1.63 -17.17
CA GLY A 52 -10.98 -3.01 -17.52
C GLY A 52 -11.35 -4.03 -16.44
N SER A 53 -11.56 -5.27 -16.86
CA SER A 53 -11.70 -6.44 -15.99
C SER A 53 -10.47 -7.31 -16.18
N PHE A 54 -9.75 -7.58 -15.10
CA PHE A 54 -8.48 -8.30 -15.12
C PHE A 54 -8.59 -9.73 -14.56
N ASP A 55 -9.62 -9.99 -13.77
CA ASP A 55 -9.86 -11.30 -13.14
C ASP A 55 -11.37 -11.58 -13.07
N ASP A 56 -11.74 -12.84 -12.89
CA ASP A 56 -13.14 -13.23 -12.71
C ASP A 56 -13.67 -12.85 -11.32
N ASN A 57 -12.76 -12.58 -10.38
CA ASN A 57 -13.07 -12.13 -9.04
C ASN A 57 -13.17 -10.59 -8.98
N THR A 58 -14.35 -10.09 -8.62
CA THR A 58 -14.64 -8.66 -8.54
C THR A 58 -13.77 -7.91 -7.52
N ASN A 59 -13.41 -8.55 -6.39
CA ASN A 59 -12.55 -7.94 -5.37
C ASN A 59 -11.11 -7.78 -5.88
N ILE A 60 -10.61 -8.76 -6.63
CA ILE A 60 -9.29 -8.68 -7.26
C ILE A 60 -9.29 -7.55 -8.30
N ASN A 61 -10.34 -7.45 -9.13
CA ASN A 61 -10.46 -6.37 -10.10
C ASN A 61 -10.48 -5.00 -9.43
N ALA A 62 -11.20 -4.83 -8.32
CA ALA A 62 -11.23 -3.58 -7.56
C ALA A 62 -9.83 -3.23 -7.03
N SER A 63 -9.12 -4.19 -6.46
CA SER A 63 -7.74 -3.99 -5.96
C SER A 63 -6.77 -3.59 -7.07
N ILE A 64 -6.88 -4.20 -8.26
CA ILE A 64 -6.06 -3.86 -9.43
C ILE A 64 -6.37 -2.45 -9.95
N LYS A 65 -7.66 -2.08 -10.00
CA LYS A 65 -8.08 -0.75 -10.44
C LYS A 65 -7.56 0.39 -9.57
N HIS A 66 -7.52 0.16 -8.26
CA HIS A 66 -7.12 1.18 -7.28
C HIS A 66 -5.66 1.07 -6.83
N LYS A 67 -4.88 0.13 -7.41
CA LYS A 67 -3.49 -0.05 -7.02
C LYS A 67 -2.67 1.23 -7.18
N MET A 68 -1.74 1.42 -6.28
CA MET A 68 -0.74 2.48 -6.40
C MET A 68 0.11 2.29 -7.65
N SER A 69 0.17 3.30 -8.51
CA SER A 69 0.91 3.24 -9.77
C SER A 69 1.86 4.43 -9.91
N LYS A 70 3.05 4.17 -10.44
CA LYS A 70 4.05 5.20 -10.74
C LYS A 70 3.57 6.23 -11.75
N SER A 71 2.68 5.87 -12.65
CA SER A 71 2.14 6.76 -13.69
C SER A 71 1.10 7.76 -13.16
N VAL A 72 0.54 7.53 -11.96
CA VAL A 72 -0.40 8.43 -11.30
C VAL A 72 0.29 9.11 -10.13
N GLY A 73 1.15 10.09 -10.43
CA GLY A 73 2.13 10.65 -9.50
C GLY A 73 1.59 11.24 -8.20
N LYS A 74 0.36 11.80 -8.18
CA LYS A 74 -0.16 12.50 -6.98
C LYS A 74 -0.69 11.57 -5.88
N GLY A 75 -1.03 10.32 -6.19
CA GLY A 75 -1.59 9.35 -5.23
C GLY A 75 -0.58 8.29 -4.76
N ALA A 76 0.62 8.27 -5.32
CA ALA A 76 1.64 7.28 -4.99
C ALA A 76 2.57 7.78 -3.87
N LEU A 77 2.88 6.90 -2.92
CA LEU A 77 3.94 7.11 -1.95
C LEU A 77 5.26 6.56 -2.50
N TRP A 78 6.30 7.36 -2.39
CA TRP A 78 7.65 6.96 -2.74
C TRP A 78 8.47 6.76 -1.47
N ILE A 79 9.36 5.79 -1.48
CA ILE A 79 10.23 5.53 -0.32
C ILE A 79 11.22 6.66 -0.02
N ASN A 80 11.40 7.58 -0.96
CA ASN A 80 12.23 8.78 -0.84
C ASN A 80 11.39 10.06 -0.72
N ASP A 81 10.08 9.96 -0.48
CA ASP A 81 9.26 11.13 -0.14
C ASP A 81 9.72 11.72 1.19
N THR A 82 9.79 13.01 1.25
CA THR A 82 10.02 13.73 2.51
C THR A 82 8.81 13.63 3.43
N SER A 83 9.02 13.84 4.72
CA SER A 83 7.93 13.87 5.72
C SER A 83 6.83 14.87 5.35
N GLN A 84 7.19 15.99 4.71
CA GLN A 84 6.23 17.00 4.26
C GLN A 84 5.41 16.51 3.06
N GLU A 85 6.05 15.85 2.08
CA GLU A 85 5.38 15.28 0.91
C GLU A 85 4.42 14.16 1.31
N ILE A 86 4.83 13.27 2.23
CA ILE A 86 3.96 12.21 2.78
C ILE A 86 2.73 12.84 3.43
N ARG A 87 2.92 13.83 4.31
CA ARG A 87 1.83 14.51 5.00
C ARG A 87 0.86 15.17 4.02
N GLU A 88 1.36 15.82 2.99
CA GLU A 88 0.52 16.47 1.98
C GLU A 88 -0.25 15.45 1.15
N LYS A 89 0.36 14.34 0.74
CA LYS A 89 -0.32 13.25 0.04
C LYS A 89 -1.47 12.66 0.86
N TYR A 90 -1.26 12.42 2.16
CA TYR A 90 -2.34 11.94 3.04
C TYR A 90 -3.40 13.02 3.27
N ARG A 91 -3.04 14.30 3.38
CA ARG A 91 -4.01 15.38 3.51
C ARG A 91 -4.99 15.39 2.34
N GLN A 92 -4.50 15.17 1.13
CA GLN A 92 -5.29 15.11 -0.12
C GLN A 92 -5.92 13.74 -0.38
N ALA A 93 -5.60 12.71 0.41
CA ALA A 93 -6.08 11.36 0.21
C ALA A 93 -7.61 11.27 0.26
N TYR A 94 -8.18 10.37 -0.53
CA TYR A 94 -9.58 9.98 -0.40
C TYR A 94 -9.79 9.26 0.94
N CYS A 95 -10.68 9.79 1.78
CA CYS A 95 -10.95 9.25 3.10
C CYS A 95 -12.37 9.63 3.53
N PRO A 96 -13.40 8.99 3.00
CA PRO A 96 -14.79 9.31 3.31
C PRO A 96 -15.12 8.90 4.75
N GLN A 97 -15.88 9.77 5.44
CA GLN A 97 -16.27 9.55 6.82
C GLN A 97 -17.09 8.26 6.98
N LYS A 98 -16.78 7.48 8.03
CA LYS A 98 -17.44 6.21 8.37
C LYS A 98 -17.31 5.08 7.35
N VAL A 99 -16.56 5.27 6.29
CA VAL A 99 -16.34 4.24 5.27
C VAL A 99 -15.00 3.57 5.52
N VAL A 100 -15.03 2.28 5.81
CA VAL A 100 -13.84 1.44 6.06
C VAL A 100 -13.38 0.78 4.76
N THR A 101 -14.28 0.05 4.10
CA THR A 101 -13.96 -0.68 2.87
C THR A 101 -13.78 0.26 1.69
N GLY A 102 -12.68 0.08 0.94
CA GLY A 102 -12.34 0.96 -0.19
C GLY A 102 -11.84 2.34 0.21
N ASN A 103 -11.45 2.50 1.45
CA ASN A 103 -10.79 3.71 1.96
C ASN A 103 -9.28 3.49 2.00
N PRO A 104 -8.50 4.11 1.10
CA PRO A 104 -7.06 3.85 1.00
C PRO A 104 -6.28 4.20 2.28
N VAL A 105 -6.76 5.15 3.09
CA VAL A 105 -6.09 5.48 4.36
C VAL A 105 -6.27 4.36 5.38
N MET A 106 -7.46 3.72 5.41
CA MET A 106 -7.72 2.53 6.22
C MET A 106 -6.89 1.34 5.72
N ASP A 107 -6.81 1.14 4.41
CA ASP A 107 -6.00 0.06 3.82
C ASP A 107 -4.51 0.24 4.13
N HIS A 108 -3.98 1.47 4.09
CA HIS A 108 -2.60 1.76 4.48
C HIS A 108 -2.37 1.50 5.99
N ALA A 109 -3.32 1.86 6.84
CA ALA A 109 -3.24 1.50 8.26
C ALA A 109 -3.15 -0.03 8.42
N HIS A 110 -4.03 -0.78 7.74
CA HIS A 110 -4.09 -2.23 7.81
C HIS A 110 -2.83 -2.91 7.26
N MET A 111 -2.35 -2.48 6.08
CA MET A 111 -1.27 -3.17 5.35
C MET A 111 0.13 -2.73 5.76
N LEU A 112 0.30 -1.48 6.24
CA LEU A 112 1.62 -0.92 6.55
C LEU A 112 1.82 -0.70 8.04
N VAL A 113 0.84 -0.09 8.73
CA VAL A 113 1.04 0.37 10.11
C VAL A 113 0.90 -0.77 11.11
N PHE A 114 -0.25 -1.45 11.12
CA PHE A 114 -0.51 -2.52 12.09
C PHE A 114 0.45 -3.72 11.98
N PRO A 115 0.84 -4.21 10.78
CA PRO A 115 1.81 -5.30 10.70
C PRO A 115 3.19 -4.94 11.24
N HIS A 116 3.56 -3.64 11.23
CA HIS A 116 4.87 -3.19 11.66
C HIS A 116 4.90 -2.72 13.13
N TYR A 117 3.92 -1.92 13.54
CA TYR A 117 3.91 -1.30 14.87
C TYR A 117 2.97 -1.98 15.86
N HIS A 118 2.04 -2.84 15.39
CA HIS A 118 0.99 -3.50 16.19
C HIS A 118 0.06 -2.51 16.91
N GLN A 119 0.15 -1.22 16.60
CA GLN A 119 -0.70 -0.16 17.11
C GLN A 119 -0.69 1.06 16.20
N LEU A 120 -1.68 1.93 16.38
CA LEU A 120 -1.75 3.24 15.75
C LEU A 120 -2.10 4.30 16.79
N ASP A 121 -1.18 5.24 16.99
CA ASP A 121 -1.37 6.40 17.86
C ASP A 121 -1.97 7.58 17.08
N ILE A 122 -3.08 8.10 17.55
CA ILE A 122 -3.75 9.26 16.97
C ILE A 122 -3.68 10.42 17.96
N GLN A 123 -3.01 11.49 17.56
CA GLN A 123 -2.95 12.73 18.33
C GLN A 123 -4.14 13.61 18.00
N ARG A 124 -4.91 13.98 19.04
CA ARG A 124 -6.08 14.86 18.94
C ARG A 124 -6.08 15.90 20.04
N SER A 125 -6.69 17.03 19.75
CA SER A 125 -6.99 18.03 20.79
C SER A 125 -7.90 17.42 21.88
N SER A 126 -7.73 17.87 23.12
CA SER A 126 -8.60 17.49 24.25
C SER A 126 -10.07 17.81 24.00
N LYS A 127 -10.38 18.82 23.19
CA LYS A 127 -11.73 19.15 22.72
C LYS A 127 -12.42 18.00 21.99
N TYR A 128 -11.65 17.12 21.35
CA TYR A 128 -12.13 15.96 20.59
C TYR A 128 -11.83 14.63 21.27
N GLY A 129 -11.67 14.65 22.61
CA GLY A 129 -11.44 13.46 23.42
C GLY A 129 -9.96 13.13 23.69
N GLY A 130 -9.01 13.97 23.22
CA GLY A 130 -7.58 13.78 23.43
C GLY A 130 -6.99 12.66 22.61
N ASN A 131 -5.74 12.32 22.88
CA ASN A 131 -4.99 11.27 22.18
C ASN A 131 -5.63 9.91 22.40
N ILE A 132 -5.58 9.05 21.39
CA ILE A 132 -6.08 7.68 21.45
C ILE A 132 -5.12 6.73 20.73
N THR A 133 -4.97 5.52 21.25
CA THR A 133 -4.20 4.43 20.63
C THR A 133 -5.15 3.30 20.30
N TYR A 134 -5.05 2.78 19.08
CA TYR A 134 -5.73 1.56 18.64
C TYR A 134 -4.70 0.42 18.58
N HIS A 135 -5.00 -0.70 19.22
CA HIS A 135 -4.12 -1.86 19.31
C HIS A 135 -4.39 -2.94 18.26
N SER A 136 -5.43 -2.75 17.45
CA SER A 136 -5.71 -3.60 16.30
C SER A 136 -6.42 -2.83 15.20
N PHE A 137 -6.35 -3.37 13.98
CA PHE A 137 -7.09 -2.80 12.84
C PHE A 137 -8.61 -2.88 13.06
N GLU A 138 -9.08 -3.93 13.71
CA GLU A 138 -10.50 -4.16 14.02
C GLU A 138 -11.05 -3.08 14.96
N GLU A 139 -10.27 -2.68 15.97
CA GLU A 139 -10.63 -1.56 16.87
C GLU A 139 -10.73 -0.25 16.09
N LEU A 140 -9.72 0.05 15.27
CA LEU A 140 -9.73 1.24 14.43
C LEU A 140 -10.92 1.24 13.46
N ALA A 141 -11.17 0.12 12.77
CA ALA A 141 -12.25 -0.02 11.80
C ALA A 141 -13.63 0.18 12.47
N LYS A 142 -13.83 -0.39 13.66
CA LYS A 142 -15.05 -0.24 14.45
C LYS A 142 -15.28 1.22 14.86
N ALA A 143 -14.25 1.89 15.39
CA ALA A 143 -14.33 3.29 15.82
C ALA A 143 -14.59 4.22 14.62
N TYR A 144 -13.87 4.00 13.51
CA TYR A 144 -14.04 4.80 12.30
C TYR A 144 -15.43 4.61 11.68
N GLY A 145 -15.91 3.38 11.57
CA GLY A 145 -17.23 3.04 11.05
C GLY A 145 -18.38 3.64 11.87
N LYS A 146 -18.22 3.75 13.19
CA LYS A 146 -19.16 4.46 14.06
C LYS A 146 -19.11 5.98 13.89
N GLY A 147 -17.97 6.52 13.49
CA GLY A 147 -17.72 7.96 13.38
C GLY A 147 -17.09 8.58 14.64
N ASP A 148 -16.53 7.76 15.51
CA ASP A 148 -15.81 8.19 16.72
C ASP A 148 -14.45 8.82 16.40
N LEU A 149 -13.96 8.63 15.15
CA LEU A 149 -12.72 9.18 14.64
C LEU A 149 -12.98 10.00 13.39
N HIS A 150 -12.51 11.25 13.38
CA HIS A 150 -12.64 12.14 12.23
C HIS A 150 -11.62 11.76 11.12
N PRO A 151 -11.98 11.86 9.82
CA PRO A 151 -11.06 11.56 8.72
C PRO A 151 -9.71 12.27 8.77
N LEU A 152 -9.69 13.53 9.21
CA LEU A 152 -8.44 14.29 9.33
C LEU A 152 -7.51 13.70 10.40
N ASP A 153 -8.07 13.27 11.54
CA ASP A 153 -7.29 12.66 12.62
C ASP A 153 -6.71 11.32 12.17
N LEU A 154 -7.50 10.50 11.46
CA LEU A 154 -7.04 9.26 10.86
C LEU A 154 -5.90 9.51 9.86
N LYS A 155 -6.07 10.47 8.93
CA LYS A 155 -5.04 10.84 7.95
C LYS A 155 -3.74 11.27 8.63
N ASN A 156 -3.84 12.10 9.67
CA ASN A 156 -2.67 12.57 10.40
C ASN A 156 -1.94 11.44 11.13
N GLY A 157 -2.68 10.57 11.81
CA GLY A 157 -2.09 9.42 12.53
C GLY A 157 -1.40 8.43 11.59
N VAL A 158 -2.08 8.03 10.50
CA VAL A 158 -1.51 7.11 9.52
C VAL A 158 -0.32 7.75 8.80
N SER A 159 -0.41 9.03 8.42
CA SER A 159 0.71 9.77 7.83
C SER A 159 1.93 9.80 8.73
N ALA A 160 1.75 10.06 10.02
CA ALA A 160 2.84 10.09 11.00
C ALA A 160 3.51 8.70 11.14
N ALA A 161 2.70 7.65 11.23
CA ALA A 161 3.20 6.28 11.33
C ALA A 161 3.96 5.85 10.06
N VAL A 162 3.44 6.15 8.87
CA VAL A 162 4.10 5.83 7.59
C VAL A 162 5.36 6.67 7.39
N THR A 163 5.36 7.94 7.79
CA THR A 163 6.59 8.75 7.80
C THR A 163 7.68 8.09 8.63
N LYS A 164 7.35 7.67 9.85
CA LYS A 164 8.29 6.96 10.73
C LYS A 164 8.77 5.63 10.12
N LEU A 165 7.92 4.91 9.40
CA LEU A 165 8.26 3.66 8.71
C LEU A 165 9.27 3.89 7.58
N ILE A 166 9.14 4.99 6.83
CA ILE A 166 9.99 5.31 5.68
C ILE A 166 11.29 6.02 6.12
N GLN A 167 11.30 6.67 7.28
CA GLN A 167 12.41 7.50 7.78
C GLN A 167 13.80 6.85 7.64
N PRO A 168 14.03 5.57 7.99
CA PRO A 168 15.35 4.96 7.85
C PRO A 168 15.87 4.94 6.40
N VAL A 169 14.96 4.86 5.41
CA VAL A 169 15.31 4.88 3.99
C VAL A 169 15.64 6.30 3.56
N SER A 170 14.86 7.29 4.00
CA SER A 170 15.13 8.71 3.74
C SER A 170 16.48 9.11 4.31
N ASP A 171 16.77 8.76 5.56
CA ASP A 171 18.04 9.04 6.23
C ASP A 171 19.23 8.39 5.49
N TYR A 172 19.04 7.17 4.97
CA TYR A 172 20.08 6.52 4.16
C TYR A 172 20.43 7.33 2.91
N PHE A 173 19.43 7.81 2.17
CA PHE A 173 19.65 8.58 0.94
C PHE A 173 20.11 10.03 1.21
N GLU A 174 19.73 10.62 2.33
CA GLU A 174 20.25 11.92 2.76
C GLU A 174 21.75 11.83 3.07
N ASN A 175 22.19 10.73 3.68
CA ASN A 175 23.60 10.47 3.99
C ASN A 175 24.41 9.95 2.78
N LYS A 176 23.76 9.52 1.70
CA LYS A 176 24.37 9.00 0.47
C LYS A 176 23.70 9.55 -0.79
N PRO A 177 23.77 10.87 -1.02
CA PRO A 177 23.09 11.52 -2.13
C PRO A 177 23.57 11.04 -3.50
N GLU A 178 24.80 10.55 -3.60
CA GLU A 178 25.38 9.98 -4.83
C GLU A 178 24.60 8.74 -5.30
N ASN A 179 24.12 7.90 -4.38
CA ASN A 179 23.31 6.72 -4.71
C ASN A 179 21.96 7.11 -5.30
N LEU A 180 21.30 8.13 -4.73
CA LEU A 180 20.06 8.65 -5.29
C LEU A 180 20.26 9.29 -6.66
N GLN A 181 21.35 10.03 -6.85
CA GLN A 181 21.71 10.62 -8.15
C GLN A 181 22.01 9.53 -9.18
N ALA A 182 22.76 8.48 -8.81
CA ALA A 182 23.04 7.35 -9.68
C ALA A 182 21.75 6.67 -10.14
N MET A 183 20.83 6.40 -9.21
CA MET A 183 19.51 5.83 -9.53
C MET A 183 18.70 6.72 -10.49
N ARG A 184 18.70 8.04 -10.30
CA ARG A 184 17.99 9.00 -11.18
C ARG A 184 18.59 9.09 -12.59
N ARG A 185 19.90 8.79 -12.74
CA ARG A 185 20.59 8.75 -14.04
C ARG A 185 20.31 7.47 -14.82
N LEU A 186 19.83 6.41 -14.18
CA LEU A 186 19.44 5.18 -14.86
C LEU A 186 18.21 5.49 -15.73
N GLN A 187 18.43 5.51 -17.03
CA GLN A 187 17.34 5.55 -18.00
C GLN A 187 16.68 4.17 -17.99
N VAL A 188 15.53 4.08 -17.37
CA VAL A 188 14.69 2.88 -17.46
C VAL A 188 14.05 2.92 -18.83
N THR A 189 14.59 2.14 -19.77
CA THR A 189 13.90 1.87 -21.04
C THR A 189 12.59 1.17 -20.72
N ARG A 190 11.50 1.78 -21.14
CA ARG A 190 10.15 1.21 -21.04
C ARG A 190 9.90 0.21 -22.16
#